data_349fc43ddeee7e3e689f089caa234bca
#
_entry.id   349fc43ddeee7e3e689f089caa234bca
#
_cell.length_a   1.000
_cell.length_b   1.000
_cell.length_c   1.000
_cell.angle_alpha   90.00
_cell.angle_beta   90.00
_cell.angle_gamma   90.00
#
_symmetry.space_group_name_H-M   'P 1'
#
loop_
_entity.id
_entity.type
_entity.pdbx_description
1 polymer ?
#
loop_
_entity_poly.entity_id
_entity_poly.type
_entity_poly.pdbx_seq_one_letter_code
_entity_poly.pdbx_strand_id
1 'polypeptide(L)'
;MSLGGSLQEQFFERRIVVVTGRLDDDPATKAAAALLALDARGDRPIEHSPDGALGAVFVLIDTADTLRSALRVLCRGQIGGPAIGVVAAADHCAAAPHARFHLSQPTARFAGTPEAIAAQSRQQQELLWKLYGRLARRTGRPAEEIAEDTRRGRYLDAREALNYGLIDEITAAR
;
A
#
# COMPACT_ATOMS: atom_id res chain seq x y z
N MET A 1 -21.62 -20.82 11.32
CA MET A 1 -21.75 -19.44 10.81
C MET A 1 -20.56 -18.62 11.31
N SER A 2 -19.67 -18.21 10.41
CA SER A 2 -18.45 -17.50 10.81
C SER A 2 -18.79 -16.02 11.00
N LEU A 3 -18.60 -15.50 12.22
CA LEU A 3 -18.75 -14.07 12.56
C LEU A 3 -17.92 -13.15 11.65
N GLY A 4 -16.86 -13.66 11.03
CA GLY A 4 -16.01 -12.90 10.10
C GLY A 4 -16.68 -12.58 8.76
N GLY A 5 -17.56 -13.43 8.23
CA GLY A 5 -18.27 -13.18 6.97
C GLY A 5 -19.26 -12.02 7.07
N SER A 6 -20.03 -11.98 8.16
CA SER A 6 -21.03 -10.93 8.40
C SER A 6 -20.42 -9.53 8.56
N LEU A 7 -19.25 -9.42 9.22
CA LEU A 7 -18.55 -8.14 9.37
C LEU A 7 -17.96 -7.66 8.03
N GLN A 8 -17.36 -8.54 7.24
CA GLN A 8 -16.86 -8.20 5.91
C GLN A 8 -17.96 -7.74 4.97
N GLU A 9 -19.15 -8.40 5.00
CA GLU A 9 -20.31 -7.95 4.24
C GLU A 9 -20.77 -6.55 4.65
N GLN A 10 -20.86 -6.26 5.95
CA GLN A 10 -21.23 -4.94 6.45
C GLN A 10 -20.22 -3.84 6.04
N PHE A 11 -18.92 -4.12 6.05
CA PHE A 11 -17.91 -3.20 5.53
C PHE A 11 -18.06 -3.01 4.02
N PHE A 12 -18.27 -4.10 3.28
CA PHE A 12 -18.46 -4.04 1.83
C PHE A 12 -19.70 -3.23 1.44
N GLU A 13 -20.83 -3.37 2.14
CA GLU A 13 -22.02 -2.53 1.94
C GLU A 13 -21.74 -1.04 2.17
N ARG A 14 -20.83 -0.73 3.09
CA ARG A 14 -20.35 0.65 3.35
C ARG A 14 -19.23 1.07 2.42
N ARG A 15 -18.89 0.26 1.42
CA ARG A 15 -17.79 0.47 0.47
C ARG A 15 -16.41 0.56 1.13
N ILE A 16 -16.21 -0.19 2.21
CA ILE A 16 -14.95 -0.27 2.94
C ILE A 16 -14.31 -1.63 2.65
N VAL A 17 -13.09 -1.63 2.13
CA VAL A 17 -12.24 -2.81 2.01
C VAL A 17 -11.20 -2.75 3.11
N VAL A 18 -11.26 -3.70 4.04
CA VAL A 18 -10.29 -3.80 5.15
C VAL A 18 -9.24 -4.82 4.77
N VAL A 19 -7.99 -4.39 4.72
CA VAL A 19 -6.84 -5.27 4.49
C VAL A 19 -5.96 -5.23 5.72
N THR A 20 -5.69 -6.39 6.31
CA THR A 20 -4.91 -6.54 7.54
C THR A 20 -3.88 -7.64 7.39
N GLY A 21 -2.77 -7.53 8.14
CA GLY A 21 -1.70 -8.50 8.11
C GLY A 21 -0.77 -8.32 6.90
N ARG A 22 -0.11 -9.40 6.51
CA ARG A 22 0.83 -9.37 5.39
C ARG A 22 0.09 -9.31 4.06
N LEU A 23 0.45 -8.35 3.21
CA LEU A 23 -0.08 -8.21 1.86
C LEU A 23 0.72 -9.09 0.90
N ASP A 24 0.29 -10.34 0.72
CA ASP A 24 0.75 -11.25 -0.32
C ASP A 24 -0.29 -11.39 -1.43
N ASP A 25 -0.10 -12.33 -2.35
CA ASP A 25 -0.91 -12.41 -3.58
C ASP A 25 -2.40 -12.63 -3.30
N ASP A 26 -2.78 -13.44 -2.30
CA ASP A 26 -4.19 -13.74 -2.01
C ASP A 26 -4.94 -12.55 -1.38
N PRO A 27 -4.48 -11.89 -0.31
CA PRO A 27 -5.08 -10.65 0.19
C PRO A 27 -5.11 -9.52 -0.85
N ALA A 28 -4.06 -9.35 -1.66
CA ALA A 28 -4.03 -8.33 -2.70
C ALA A 28 -5.06 -8.59 -3.79
N THR A 29 -5.17 -9.82 -4.27
CA THR A 29 -6.16 -10.22 -5.29
C THR A 29 -7.59 -10.03 -4.78
N LYS A 30 -7.86 -10.42 -3.52
CA LYS A 30 -9.18 -10.21 -2.89
C LYS A 30 -9.52 -8.74 -2.74
N ALA A 31 -8.54 -7.92 -2.31
CA ALA A 31 -8.73 -6.49 -2.19
C ALA A 31 -8.95 -5.83 -3.57
N ALA A 32 -8.17 -6.18 -4.59
CA ALA A 32 -8.35 -5.70 -5.96
C ALA A 32 -9.74 -6.04 -6.52
N ALA A 33 -10.19 -7.29 -6.36
CA ALA A 33 -11.52 -7.72 -6.78
C ALA A 33 -12.64 -6.95 -6.04
N ALA A 34 -12.48 -6.71 -4.74
CA ALA A 34 -13.41 -5.92 -3.95
C ALA A 34 -13.45 -4.45 -4.40
N LEU A 35 -12.30 -3.85 -4.71
CA LEU A 35 -12.19 -2.48 -5.25
C LEU A 35 -12.93 -2.35 -6.58
N LEU A 36 -12.68 -3.23 -7.53
CA LEU A 36 -13.34 -3.24 -8.84
C LEU A 36 -14.85 -3.46 -8.72
N ALA A 37 -15.29 -4.36 -7.84
CA ALA A 37 -16.71 -4.60 -7.59
C ALA A 37 -17.40 -3.38 -6.96
N LEU A 38 -16.71 -2.62 -6.11
CA LEU A 38 -17.22 -1.39 -5.52
C LEU A 38 -17.22 -0.23 -6.51
N ASP A 39 -16.21 -0.12 -7.37
CA ASP A 39 -16.16 0.91 -8.41
C ASP A 39 -17.33 0.77 -9.40
N ALA A 40 -17.74 -0.46 -9.71
CA ALA A 40 -18.91 -0.73 -10.54
C ALA A 40 -20.23 -0.28 -9.89
N ARG A 41 -20.28 0.01 -8.58
CA ARG A 41 -21.47 0.37 -7.80
C ARG A 41 -21.56 1.84 -7.39
N GLY A 42 -20.55 2.73 -7.69
CA GLY A 42 -20.55 4.18 -7.39
C GLY A 42 -19.48 4.67 -6.36
N ASP A 43 -19.45 5.96 -6.02
CA ASP A 43 -18.35 6.67 -5.35
C ASP A 43 -18.36 6.65 -3.82
N ARG A 44 -17.47 5.91 -3.13
CA ARG A 44 -17.11 6.12 -1.69
C ARG A 44 -15.80 5.40 -1.25
N PRO A 45 -15.18 5.76 -0.08
CA PRO A 45 -13.80 5.43 0.25
C PRO A 45 -13.53 4.01 0.78
N ILE A 46 -12.25 3.63 0.81
CA ILE A 46 -11.72 2.31 1.18
C ILE A 46 -10.64 2.47 2.26
N GLU A 47 -10.65 1.61 3.28
CA GLU A 47 -9.68 1.60 4.39
C GLU A 47 -8.69 0.44 4.27
N HIS A 48 -7.38 0.71 4.52
CA HIS A 48 -6.30 -0.25 4.34
C HIS A 48 -5.19 -0.18 5.39
N SER A 49 -4.60 -1.33 5.76
CA SER A 49 -3.34 -1.43 6.50
C SER A 49 -2.66 -2.78 6.26
N PRO A 50 -1.50 -2.86 5.60
CA PRO A 50 -0.60 -4.02 5.79
C PRO A 50 0.91 -3.80 5.58
N ASP A 51 1.67 -4.91 5.76
CA ASP A 51 3.02 -5.16 5.27
C ASP A 51 2.97 -6.22 4.13
N GLY A 52 3.73 -6.09 3.02
CA GLY A 52 3.46 -6.90 1.85
C GLY A 52 4.59 -7.21 0.87
N ALA A 53 4.31 -8.16 -0.03
CA ALA A 53 5.16 -8.51 -1.17
C ALA A 53 5.04 -7.48 -2.30
N LEU A 54 6.13 -7.21 -3.00
CA LEU A 54 6.20 -6.15 -4.01
C LEU A 54 5.24 -6.37 -5.19
N GLY A 55 5.11 -7.61 -5.68
CA GLY A 55 4.17 -7.97 -6.76
C GLY A 55 2.71 -7.73 -6.36
N ALA A 56 2.33 -8.17 -5.16
CA ALA A 56 1.00 -7.99 -4.61
C ALA A 56 0.60 -6.51 -4.49
N VAL A 57 1.54 -5.65 -4.11
CA VAL A 57 1.33 -4.20 -4.04
C VAL A 57 1.07 -3.60 -5.42
N PHE A 58 1.78 -4.04 -6.47
CA PHE A 58 1.53 -3.55 -7.82
C PHE A 58 0.15 -3.96 -8.35
N VAL A 59 -0.38 -5.13 -8.00
CA VAL A 59 -1.77 -5.49 -8.32
C VAL A 59 -2.75 -4.44 -7.78
N LEU A 60 -2.54 -3.96 -6.55
CA LEU A 60 -3.38 -2.92 -5.96
C LEU A 60 -3.14 -1.53 -6.56
N ILE A 61 -1.89 -1.17 -6.85
CA ILE A 61 -1.57 0.09 -7.52
C ILE A 61 -2.22 0.15 -8.90
N ASP A 62 -2.03 -0.88 -9.71
CA ASP A 62 -2.60 -0.96 -11.06
C ASP A 62 -4.14 -0.98 -11.00
N THR A 63 -4.73 -1.66 -10.01
CA THR A 63 -6.18 -1.62 -9.77
C THR A 63 -6.62 -0.21 -9.43
N ALA A 64 -5.96 0.47 -8.48
CA ALA A 64 -6.28 1.83 -8.08
C ALA A 64 -6.23 2.81 -9.26
N ASP A 65 -5.21 2.66 -10.12
CA ASP A 65 -5.05 3.50 -11.33
C ASP A 65 -6.15 3.29 -12.38
N THR A 66 -6.92 2.19 -12.31
CA THR A 66 -8.05 1.92 -13.21
C THR A 66 -9.41 2.31 -12.64
N LEU A 67 -9.50 2.63 -11.34
CA LEU A 67 -10.75 3.03 -10.71
C LEU A 67 -11.24 4.37 -11.27
N ARG A 68 -12.56 4.46 -11.47
CA ARG A 68 -13.25 5.73 -11.79
C ARG A 68 -13.58 6.52 -10.53
N SER A 69 -13.76 5.81 -9.42
CA SER A 69 -14.04 6.36 -8.10
C SER A 69 -12.76 6.74 -7.39
N ALA A 70 -12.76 7.85 -6.64
CA ALA A 70 -11.61 8.26 -5.85
C ALA A 70 -11.28 7.23 -4.76
N LEU A 71 -10.03 6.78 -4.73
CA LEU A 71 -9.51 5.89 -3.70
C LEU A 71 -9.08 6.69 -2.47
N ARG A 72 -9.72 6.45 -1.33
CA ARG A 72 -9.30 7.00 -0.05
C ARG A 72 -8.73 5.91 0.83
N VAL A 73 -7.57 6.17 1.43
CA VAL A 73 -6.89 5.23 2.33
C VAL A 73 -6.84 5.82 3.72
N LEU A 74 -7.22 5.01 4.73
CA LEU A 74 -7.04 5.34 6.13
C LEU A 74 -6.03 4.38 6.76
N CYS A 75 -4.87 4.91 7.11
CA CYS A 75 -3.79 4.17 7.73
C CYS A 75 -3.97 4.07 9.25
N ARG A 76 -3.96 2.84 9.78
CA ARG A 76 -4.00 2.55 11.22
C ARG A 76 -2.91 1.56 11.59
N GLY A 77 -2.28 1.74 12.75
CA GLY A 77 -1.19 0.88 13.19
C GLY A 77 0.09 1.09 12.36
N GLN A 78 0.77 0.01 12.00
CA GLN A 78 2.02 0.09 11.25
C GLN A 78 1.81 -0.30 9.79
N ILE A 79 2.25 0.54 8.89
CA ILE A 79 2.30 0.31 7.44
C ILE A 79 3.77 0.28 7.04
N GLY A 80 4.21 -0.79 6.39
CA GLY A 80 5.63 -0.93 6.09
C GLY A 80 5.94 -1.63 4.77
N GLY A 81 7.21 -1.55 4.38
CA GLY A 81 7.72 -2.17 3.17
C GLY A 81 6.99 -1.72 1.91
N PRO A 82 6.77 -2.62 0.94
CA PRO A 82 6.10 -2.30 -0.31
C PRO A 82 4.66 -1.79 -0.16
N ALA A 83 3.96 -2.12 0.93
CA ALA A 83 2.58 -1.69 1.18
C ALA A 83 2.41 -0.16 1.21
N ILE A 84 3.48 0.59 1.47
CA ILE A 84 3.52 2.06 1.34
C ILE A 84 3.18 2.50 -0.10
N GLY A 85 3.39 1.65 -1.09
CA GLY A 85 2.99 1.91 -2.48
C GLY A 85 1.49 2.07 -2.66
N VAL A 86 0.67 1.37 -1.87
CA VAL A 86 -0.80 1.53 -1.89
C VAL A 86 -1.20 2.90 -1.35
N VAL A 87 -0.50 3.39 -0.31
CA VAL A 87 -0.67 4.77 0.20
C VAL A 87 -0.37 5.79 -0.90
N ALA A 88 0.68 5.54 -1.70
CA ALA A 88 1.05 6.40 -2.82
C ALA A 88 0.09 6.29 -4.03
N ALA A 89 -0.76 5.28 -4.08
CA ALA A 89 -1.78 5.11 -5.12
C ALA A 89 -3.11 5.79 -4.77
N ALA A 90 -3.31 6.17 -3.51
CA ALA A 90 -4.53 6.82 -3.05
C ALA A 90 -4.65 8.25 -3.57
N ASP A 91 -5.88 8.66 -3.93
CA ASP A 91 -6.20 10.07 -4.22
C ASP A 91 -6.16 10.91 -2.94
N HIS A 92 -6.54 10.30 -1.82
CA HIS A 92 -6.44 10.92 -0.51
C HIS A 92 -6.05 9.88 0.55
N CYS A 93 -5.08 10.21 1.40
CA CYS A 93 -4.61 9.35 2.46
C CYS A 93 -4.65 10.04 3.81
N ALA A 94 -5.42 9.48 4.75
CA ALA A 94 -5.45 9.88 6.14
C ALA A 94 -4.71 8.88 7.02
N ALA A 95 -4.19 9.32 8.15
CA ALA A 95 -3.60 8.44 9.15
C ALA A 95 -4.19 8.68 10.54
N ALA A 96 -4.35 7.60 11.32
CA ALA A 96 -4.63 7.72 12.73
C ALA A 96 -3.42 8.36 13.46
N PRO A 97 -3.62 9.07 14.60
CA PRO A 97 -2.54 9.78 15.29
C PRO A 97 -1.35 8.90 15.71
N HIS A 98 -1.59 7.61 15.93
CA HIS A 98 -0.57 6.64 16.32
C HIS A 98 -0.10 5.73 15.18
N ALA A 99 -0.51 6.03 13.93
CA ALA A 99 -0.03 5.30 12.77
C ALA A 99 1.49 5.49 12.60
N ARG A 100 2.16 4.45 12.14
CA ARG A 100 3.60 4.45 11.84
C ARG A 100 3.84 3.94 10.44
N PHE A 101 4.80 4.53 9.77
CA PHE A 101 5.20 4.17 8.42
C PHE A 101 6.65 3.71 8.45
N HIS A 102 6.91 2.53 7.92
CA HIS A 102 8.25 1.96 7.85
C HIS A 102 8.69 1.86 6.39
N LEU A 103 9.50 2.79 5.95
CA LEU A 103 10.16 2.73 4.65
C LEU A 103 11.24 1.65 4.71
N SER A 104 10.96 0.47 4.17
CA SER A 104 11.90 -0.65 4.17
C SER A 104 11.84 -1.43 2.87
N GLN A 105 12.97 -2.01 2.49
CA GLN A 105 13.03 -2.88 1.32
C GLN A 105 12.36 -4.23 1.61
N PRO A 106 11.65 -4.80 0.62
CA PRO A 106 11.10 -6.13 0.77
C PRO A 106 12.24 -7.17 0.79
N THR A 107 12.11 -8.16 1.64
CA THR A 107 12.99 -9.32 1.59
C THR A 107 12.55 -10.22 0.45
N ALA A 108 13.44 -10.48 -0.51
CA ALA A 108 13.22 -11.44 -1.57
C ALA A 108 14.11 -12.68 -1.38
N ARG A 109 13.58 -13.83 -1.76
CA ARG A 109 14.35 -15.09 -1.82
C ARG A 109 14.31 -15.59 -3.26
N PHE A 110 15.47 -15.83 -3.83
CA PHE A 110 15.60 -16.34 -5.18
C PHE A 110 16.19 -17.75 -5.15
N ALA A 111 15.70 -18.61 -6.03
CA ALA A 111 16.19 -19.98 -6.18
C ALA A 111 16.25 -20.33 -7.68
N GLY A 112 17.23 -21.14 -8.07
CA GLY A 112 17.41 -21.55 -9.45
C GLY A 112 18.88 -21.55 -9.87
N THR A 113 19.11 -21.50 -11.18
CA THR A 113 20.47 -21.36 -11.74
C THR A 113 21.00 -19.94 -11.48
N PRO A 114 22.32 -19.71 -11.51
CA PRO A 114 22.90 -18.37 -11.35
C PRO A 114 22.28 -17.33 -12.30
N GLU A 115 22.00 -17.72 -13.54
CA GLU A 115 21.40 -16.86 -14.56
C GLU A 115 19.93 -16.51 -14.20
N ALA A 116 19.17 -17.49 -13.70
CA ALA A 116 17.79 -17.28 -13.25
C ALA A 116 17.73 -16.35 -12.02
N ILE A 117 18.64 -16.56 -11.06
CA ILE A 117 18.76 -15.68 -9.87
C ILE A 117 19.10 -14.26 -10.29
N ALA A 118 20.07 -14.09 -11.20
CA ALA A 118 20.43 -12.77 -11.71
C ALA A 118 19.28 -12.07 -12.45
N ALA A 119 18.49 -12.82 -13.23
CA ALA A 119 17.31 -12.29 -13.91
C ALA A 119 16.22 -11.86 -12.92
N GLN A 120 15.92 -12.69 -11.91
CA GLN A 120 14.94 -12.39 -10.86
C GLN A 120 15.36 -11.16 -10.03
N SER A 121 16.64 -11.05 -9.71
CA SER A 121 17.18 -9.90 -8.98
C SER A 121 17.04 -8.60 -9.77
N ARG A 122 17.34 -8.60 -11.06
CA ARG A 122 17.14 -7.43 -11.94
C ARG A 122 15.66 -7.03 -11.98
N GLN A 123 14.76 -7.98 -12.19
CA GLN A 123 13.31 -7.72 -12.20
C GLN A 123 12.84 -7.12 -10.88
N GLN A 124 13.31 -7.63 -9.75
CA GLN A 124 12.99 -7.10 -8.42
C GLN A 124 13.46 -5.65 -8.27
N GLN A 125 14.67 -5.34 -8.73
CA GLN A 125 15.21 -3.98 -8.72
C GLN A 125 14.40 -3.02 -9.59
N GLU A 126 13.98 -3.44 -10.78
CA GLU A 126 13.12 -2.63 -11.67
C GLU A 126 11.79 -2.32 -11.03
N LEU A 127 11.15 -3.30 -10.37
CA LEU A 127 9.90 -3.08 -9.63
C LEU A 127 10.10 -2.11 -8.46
N LEU A 128 11.19 -2.22 -7.72
CA LEU A 128 11.52 -1.27 -6.65
C LEU A 128 11.66 0.16 -7.18
N TRP A 129 12.33 0.36 -8.30
CA TRP A 129 12.48 1.68 -8.90
C TRP A 129 11.14 2.24 -9.40
N LYS A 130 10.23 1.41 -9.90
CA LYS A 130 8.86 1.81 -10.22
C LYS A 130 8.11 2.28 -8.96
N LEU A 131 8.27 1.56 -7.85
CA LEU A 131 7.68 1.95 -6.56
C LEU A 131 8.24 3.28 -6.06
N TYR A 132 9.57 3.47 -6.11
CA TYR A 132 10.20 4.73 -5.72
C TYR A 132 9.74 5.90 -6.59
N GLY A 133 9.59 5.68 -7.90
CA GLY A 133 9.02 6.68 -8.81
C GLY A 133 7.56 7.05 -8.47
N ARG A 134 6.76 6.08 -8.03
CA ARG A 134 5.39 6.36 -7.54
C ARG A 134 5.41 7.18 -6.26
N LEU A 135 6.24 6.82 -5.29
CA LEU A 135 6.42 7.55 -4.05
C LEU A 135 7.00 8.95 -4.29
N ALA A 136 7.91 9.11 -5.24
CA ALA A 136 8.45 10.41 -5.63
C ALA A 136 7.36 11.37 -6.13
N ARG A 137 6.46 10.88 -6.98
CA ARG A 137 5.29 11.66 -7.44
C ARG A 137 4.35 12.03 -6.29
N ARG A 138 4.14 11.12 -5.34
CA ARG A 138 3.28 11.37 -4.18
C ARG A 138 3.86 12.39 -3.22
N THR A 139 5.15 12.27 -2.92
CA THR A 139 5.82 13.04 -1.86
C THR A 139 6.50 14.30 -2.35
N GLY A 140 6.72 14.44 -3.65
CA GLY A 140 7.52 15.51 -4.26
C GLY A 140 9.03 15.38 -4.00
N ARG A 141 9.50 14.23 -3.46
CA ARG A 141 10.92 13.96 -3.17
C ARG A 141 11.58 13.20 -4.32
N PRO A 142 12.91 13.36 -4.51
CA PRO A 142 13.64 12.54 -5.48
C PRO A 142 13.54 11.04 -5.17
N ALA A 143 13.45 10.21 -6.21
CA ALA A 143 13.34 8.76 -6.04
C ALA A 143 14.59 8.17 -5.35
N GLU A 144 15.76 8.76 -5.57
CA GLU A 144 17.04 8.39 -4.94
C GLU A 144 17.02 8.61 -3.42
N GLU A 145 16.42 9.71 -2.95
CA GLU A 145 16.23 9.99 -1.51
C GLU A 145 15.31 8.95 -0.88
N ILE A 146 14.21 8.61 -1.54
CA ILE A 146 13.27 7.58 -1.09
C ILE A 146 13.95 6.20 -1.06
N ALA A 147 14.75 5.88 -2.08
CA ALA A 147 15.52 4.63 -2.14
C ALA A 147 16.49 4.54 -0.96
N GLU A 148 17.17 5.63 -0.62
CA GLU A 148 18.10 5.68 0.51
C GLU A 148 17.39 5.57 1.86
N ASP A 149 16.27 6.28 2.05
CA ASP A 149 15.44 6.16 3.25
C ASP A 149 14.91 4.72 3.43
N THR A 150 14.50 4.09 2.33
CA THR A 150 14.02 2.70 2.30
C THR A 150 15.15 1.71 2.62
N ARG A 151 16.35 1.96 2.10
CA ARG A 151 17.54 1.12 2.36
C ARG A 151 17.95 1.20 3.84
N ARG A 152 17.80 2.37 4.47
CA ARG A 152 18.09 2.59 5.89
C ARG A 152 17.00 2.05 6.82
N GLY A 153 15.84 1.70 6.30
CA GLY A 153 14.70 1.25 7.12
C GLY A 153 14.12 2.38 7.97
N ARG A 154 13.85 3.54 7.35
CA ARG A 154 13.39 4.73 8.06
C ARG A 154 11.96 4.56 8.59
N TYR A 155 11.77 4.87 9.88
CA TYR A 155 10.44 4.98 10.48
C TYR A 155 9.97 6.43 10.49
N LEU A 156 8.68 6.61 10.21
CA LEU A 156 7.99 7.90 10.30
C LEU A 156 6.77 7.72 11.20
N ASP A 157 6.56 8.65 12.13
CA ASP A 157 5.26 8.79 12.80
C ASP A 157 4.25 9.50 11.87
N ALA A 158 3.01 9.67 12.32
CA ALA A 158 1.97 10.29 11.50
C ALA A 158 2.30 11.75 11.10
N ARG A 159 2.94 12.51 11.99
CA ARG A 159 3.37 13.90 11.72
C ARG A 159 4.53 13.94 10.74
N GLU A 160 5.50 13.09 10.93
CA GLU A 160 6.64 12.95 10.02
C GLU A 160 6.18 12.48 8.64
N ALA A 161 5.21 11.54 8.56
CA ALA A 161 4.63 11.09 7.30
C ALA A 161 3.87 12.21 6.57
N LEU A 162 3.15 13.08 7.30
CA LEU A 162 2.51 14.27 6.75
C LEU A 162 3.56 15.24 6.19
N ASN A 163 4.60 15.55 6.95
CA ASN A 163 5.69 16.42 6.51
C ASN A 163 6.52 15.82 5.36
N TYR A 164 6.57 14.50 5.30
CA TYR A 164 7.22 13.77 4.20
C TYR A 164 6.42 13.85 2.90
N GLY A 165 5.12 14.19 2.98
CA GLY A 165 4.19 14.22 1.86
C GLY A 165 3.58 12.84 1.54
N LEU A 166 3.73 11.88 2.44
CA LEU A 166 3.21 10.52 2.24
C LEU A 166 1.70 10.46 2.49
N ILE A 167 1.20 11.24 3.45
CA ILE A 167 -0.23 11.36 3.79
C ILE A 167 -0.70 12.80 3.68
N ASP A 168 -2.02 13.01 3.61
CA ASP A 168 -2.64 14.33 3.43
C ASP A 168 -3.17 14.89 4.75
N GLU A 169 -3.56 14.03 5.70
CA GLU A 169 -4.11 14.47 6.98
C GLU A 169 -3.88 13.44 8.11
N ILE A 170 -3.96 13.93 9.33
CA ILE A 170 -4.03 13.09 10.54
C ILE A 170 -5.43 13.21 11.10
N THR A 171 -6.13 12.07 11.27
CA THR A 171 -7.49 12.08 11.82
C THR A 171 -7.49 12.54 13.28
N ALA A 172 -8.53 13.27 13.68
CA ALA A 172 -8.69 13.68 15.07
C ALA A 172 -8.83 12.45 15.99
N ALA A 173 -8.13 12.46 17.13
CA ALA A 173 -8.45 11.58 18.24
C ALA A 173 -9.82 11.97 18.80
N ARG A 174 -10.71 10.99 18.98
CA ARG A 174 -11.99 11.20 19.70
C ARG A 174 -11.74 11.12 21.19
#